data_8d4a7d85c631c3e113f8d5451879ceb7
#
_entry.id   8d4a7d85c631c3e113f8d5451879ceb7
#
_cell.length_a   1.000
_cell.length_b   1.000
_cell.length_c   1.000
_cell.angle_alpha   90.00
_cell.angle_beta   90.00
_cell.angle_gamma   90.00
#
_symmetry.space_group_name_H-M   'P 1'
#
loop_
_entity.id
_entity.type
_entity.pdbx_description
1 polymer ?
#
loop_
_entity_poly.entity_id
_entity_poly.type
_entity_poly.pdbx_seq_one_letter_code
_entity_poly.pdbx_strand_id
1 'polypeptide(L)'
;WSSDVCSSDLLSMLGEQLTVPEVKFVTHTLSTPAIPVDLILDVGNTHTCGVIIEDHGDANDGLRQTAELQVRSLSEPQFLNEPLFTSRLEFSEARFGKQHFSVESGREDAFVWPSIVRVGDEARKLAMQRLGTEGNSGISSPRRYLWDETPVVQDWRFSQMNSKTQREPLATAFPLMNLMNDDGEPLFTLPQDERLPVFSPQYSRSTLMTHMLCELLAQALGQINSVATRLRLGFPASPRQLRTLILTLPSAMPKQEREIFRRRMFEAIAIVWKAMGWHPQDEDFASRKQQEKSVVPVPEIQMEWDEASCGQLVWLYNEAISHFGGQTEAFFASLARPDRAPEPGVQPGRALRVASIDIGGGTTDMAITHYQLDDGSGNNVKITPQLLFREGFKVAGDDTLLDVIQRYVLPALQTQLQKSGIADASQLMASLFGDSGRIDTQAVLRQQTALQLFMPIGHAILAAWESSDVDDPLAGLHATFGDLLAQKPTRNVMNYLQQAFDHALPAGSEHFDLFSVPLHVSFREMRDAMLAGQFTLAAPLHAVCEAISHYSCDILLITGRPGCLPGVQALIRHLQPVPVNRIVWLDKYQVHEWYPFSQQGRIEIGRAH
;
A
#
# COMPACT_ATOMS: atom_id res chain seq x y z
N TRP A 1 51.24 8.28 -10.28
CA TRP A 1 50.35 8.65 -9.16
C TRP A 1 49.29 7.57 -9.09
N SER A 2 49.36 6.70 -8.05
CA SER A 2 48.29 5.71 -7.84
C SER A 2 47.08 6.41 -7.23
N SER A 3 45.87 6.02 -7.63
CA SER A 3 44.62 6.55 -7.09
C SER A 3 44.54 6.43 -5.56
N ASP A 4 45.23 5.46 -4.99
CA ASP A 4 45.24 5.16 -3.55
C ASP A 4 45.98 6.21 -2.72
N VAL A 5 47.03 6.82 -3.28
CA VAL A 5 47.82 7.88 -2.60
C VAL A 5 46.98 9.17 -2.53
N CYS A 6 46.29 9.54 -3.62
CA CYS A 6 45.44 10.72 -3.63
C CYS A 6 44.26 10.60 -2.67
N SER A 7 43.69 9.41 -2.52
CA SER A 7 42.57 9.17 -1.61
C SER A 7 43.00 9.24 -0.14
N SER A 8 44.16 8.70 0.18
CA SER A 8 44.77 8.73 1.51
C SER A 8 45.11 10.16 1.94
N ASP A 9 45.72 10.95 1.05
CA ASP A 9 46.12 12.33 1.33
C ASP A 9 44.89 13.24 1.47
N LEU A 10 43.85 13.05 0.64
CA LEU A 10 42.62 13.78 0.76
C LEU A 10 41.89 13.49 2.08
N LEU A 11 41.84 12.23 2.49
CA LEU A 11 41.24 11.83 3.78
C LEU A 11 42.03 12.38 4.96
N SER A 12 43.37 12.43 4.87
CA SER A 12 44.22 13.04 5.90
C SER A 12 43.98 14.56 6.01
N MET A 13 43.93 15.25 4.87
CA MET A 13 43.63 16.69 4.84
C MET A 13 42.22 17.01 5.39
N LEU A 14 41.22 16.20 5.07
CA LEU A 14 39.87 16.33 5.63
C LEU A 14 39.85 16.06 7.13
N GLY A 15 40.63 15.08 7.61
CA GLY A 15 40.77 14.77 9.03
C GLY A 15 41.43 15.88 9.84
N GLU A 16 42.35 16.67 9.24
CA GLU A 16 42.99 17.81 9.87
C GLU A 16 42.12 19.07 9.95
N GLN A 17 41.17 19.23 9.01
CA GLN A 17 40.35 20.45 8.90
C GLN A 17 38.90 20.30 9.41
N LEU A 18 38.42 19.08 9.54
CA LEU A 18 37.06 18.80 10.03
C LEU A 18 37.15 18.01 11.33
N THR A 19 36.33 18.39 12.31
CA THR A 19 36.03 17.52 13.44
C THR A 19 35.31 16.30 12.88
N VAL A 20 36.07 15.30 12.44
CA VAL A 20 35.51 14.05 11.90
C VAL A 20 34.81 13.34 13.05
N PRO A 21 33.50 13.07 12.96
CA PRO A 21 32.82 12.28 13.97
C PRO A 21 33.49 10.88 14.03
N GLU A 22 33.57 10.32 15.22
CA GLU A 22 34.10 8.97 15.41
C GLU A 22 33.36 7.99 14.50
N VAL A 23 34.04 7.50 13.46
CA VAL A 23 33.46 6.51 12.54
C VAL A 23 33.65 5.14 13.16
N LYS A 24 32.59 4.59 13.71
CA LYS A 24 32.56 3.20 14.19
C LYS A 24 32.18 2.27 13.05
N PHE A 25 33.14 1.45 12.61
CA PHE A 25 32.84 0.34 11.73
C PHE A 25 32.17 -0.76 12.56
N VAL A 26 30.89 -1.01 12.30
CA VAL A 26 30.21 -2.16 12.89
C VAL A 26 30.61 -3.39 12.05
N THR A 27 31.72 -4.02 12.41
CA THR A 27 32.09 -5.32 11.84
C THR A 27 31.28 -6.40 12.53
N HIS A 28 30.77 -7.35 11.75
CA HIS A 28 30.14 -8.56 12.28
C HIS A 28 31.24 -9.39 12.97
N THR A 29 31.38 -9.24 14.27
CA THR A 29 32.19 -10.18 15.05
C THR A 29 31.29 -11.38 15.37
N LEU A 30 31.77 -12.59 15.10
CA LEU A 30 31.08 -13.85 15.43
C LEU A 30 30.70 -13.99 16.91
N SER A 31 31.18 -13.08 17.77
CA SER A 31 30.91 -13.04 19.21
C SER A 31 29.67 -12.22 19.62
N THR A 32 29.13 -11.38 18.72
CA THR A 32 27.97 -10.56 19.06
C THR A 32 26.71 -11.23 18.50
N PRO A 33 25.77 -11.67 19.35
CA PRO A 33 24.53 -12.28 18.87
C PRO A 33 23.73 -11.28 18.05
N ALA A 34 23.12 -11.76 16.98
CA ALA A 34 22.21 -10.96 16.18
C ALA A 34 20.89 -10.75 16.95
N ILE A 35 20.33 -9.55 16.83
CA ILE A 35 19.00 -9.26 17.37
C ILE A 35 17.98 -9.76 16.34
N PRO A 36 17.05 -10.65 16.73
CA PRO A 36 15.98 -11.09 15.86
C PRO A 36 15.02 -9.94 15.53
N VAL A 37 14.58 -9.90 14.28
CA VAL A 37 13.64 -8.89 13.77
C VAL A 37 12.47 -9.59 13.09
N ASP A 38 11.26 -9.18 13.43
CA ASP A 38 10.06 -9.56 12.73
C ASP A 38 9.60 -8.37 11.86
N LEU A 39 9.33 -8.63 10.59
CA LEU A 39 8.80 -7.65 9.65
C LEU A 39 7.35 -8.00 9.34
N ILE A 40 6.45 -7.11 9.70
CA ILE A 40 5.04 -7.18 9.33
C ILE A 40 4.83 -6.32 8.09
N LEU A 41 4.21 -6.87 7.06
CA LEU A 41 3.86 -6.16 5.83
C LEU A 41 2.36 -6.28 5.56
N ASP A 42 1.72 -5.15 5.45
CA ASP A 42 0.40 -5.02 4.84
C ASP A 42 0.57 -4.50 3.41
N VAL A 43 0.37 -5.40 2.46
CA VAL A 43 0.48 -5.06 1.03
C VAL A 43 -0.93 -4.89 0.48
N GLY A 44 -1.49 -3.71 0.67
CA GLY A 44 -2.83 -3.37 0.17
C GLY A 44 -2.88 -3.20 -1.36
N ASN A 45 -4.08 -3.09 -1.92
CA ASN A 45 -4.24 -2.82 -3.34
C ASN A 45 -3.81 -1.40 -3.71
N THR A 46 -4.08 -0.43 -2.84
CA THR A 46 -3.80 0.99 -3.10
C THR A 46 -2.52 1.43 -2.40
N HIS A 47 -2.33 1.04 -1.14
CA HIS A 47 -1.17 1.39 -0.34
C HIS A 47 -0.58 0.17 0.35
N THR A 48 0.70 0.29 0.65
CA THR A 48 1.48 -0.68 1.40
C THR A 48 2.08 0.01 2.62
N CYS A 49 2.12 -0.71 3.74
CA CYS A 49 2.86 -0.29 4.93
C CYS A 49 3.59 -1.46 5.56
N GLY A 50 4.52 -1.16 6.45
CA GLY A 50 5.25 -2.19 7.17
C GLY A 50 5.68 -1.73 8.56
N VAL A 51 5.81 -2.71 9.45
CA VAL A 51 6.26 -2.54 10.83
C VAL A 51 7.42 -3.47 11.10
N ILE A 52 8.47 -2.92 11.67
CA ILE A 52 9.67 -3.63 12.09
C ILE A 52 9.63 -3.76 13.60
N ILE A 53 9.77 -4.97 14.13
CA ILE A 53 9.79 -5.26 15.56
C ILE A 53 11.11 -5.96 15.90
N GLU A 54 11.90 -5.35 16.79
CA GLU A 54 13.13 -5.97 17.31
C GLU A 54 12.87 -6.72 18.63
N ASP A 55 13.37 -7.95 18.73
CA ASP A 55 13.27 -8.79 19.92
C ASP A 55 14.60 -8.74 20.69
N HIS A 56 14.66 -7.92 21.74
CA HIS A 56 15.85 -7.76 22.57
C HIS A 56 15.92 -8.73 23.76
N GLY A 57 14.97 -9.66 23.86
CA GLY A 57 14.93 -10.67 24.93
C GLY A 57 14.46 -10.18 26.31
N ASP A 58 14.36 -8.87 26.53
CA ASP A 58 13.83 -8.29 27.75
C ASP A 58 12.32 -8.10 27.62
N ALA A 59 11.55 -8.99 28.21
CA ALA A 59 10.12 -9.18 28.01
C ALA A 59 9.22 -7.95 28.26
N ASN A 60 9.73 -6.89 28.86
CA ASN A 60 8.92 -5.73 29.27
C ASN A 60 8.89 -4.57 28.26
N ASP A 61 9.73 -4.57 27.23
CA ASP A 61 9.88 -3.45 26.30
C ASP A 61 9.52 -3.76 24.83
N GLY A 62 8.96 -4.93 24.54
CA GLY A 62 8.77 -5.44 23.17
C GLY A 62 8.10 -4.49 22.19
N LEU A 63 7.05 -3.78 22.60
CA LEU A 63 6.35 -2.82 21.74
C LEU A 63 7.06 -1.46 21.57
N ARG A 64 7.99 -1.14 22.47
CA ARG A 64 8.78 0.11 22.37
C ARG A 64 9.93 0.02 21.37
N GLN A 65 10.28 -1.18 20.93
CA GLN A 65 11.35 -1.47 19.99
C GLN A 65 10.81 -1.64 18.55
N THR A 66 9.82 -0.85 18.22
CA THR A 66 9.19 -0.87 16.90
C THR A 66 9.67 0.27 16.03
N ALA A 67 9.64 0.06 14.72
CA ALA A 67 9.89 1.07 13.72
C ALA A 67 8.97 0.88 12.53
N GLU A 68 8.57 1.97 11.89
CA GLU A 68 7.88 1.91 10.62
C GLU A 68 8.84 1.58 9.49
N LEU A 69 8.38 0.78 8.53
CA LEU A 69 9.11 0.58 7.28
C LEU A 69 9.04 1.86 6.45
N GLN A 70 10.21 2.40 6.14
CA GLN A 70 10.36 3.59 5.34
C GLN A 70 11.04 3.26 4.02
N VAL A 71 10.30 3.38 2.94
CA VAL A 71 10.83 3.17 1.60
C VAL A 71 11.51 4.45 1.11
N ARG A 72 12.72 4.32 0.58
CA ARG A 72 13.48 5.45 0.03
C ARG A 72 13.16 5.69 -1.42
N SER A 73 13.13 6.95 -1.82
CA SER A 73 13.29 7.31 -3.22
C SER A 73 14.74 7.06 -3.63
N LEU A 74 14.98 6.10 -4.51
CA LEU A 74 16.36 5.71 -4.88
C LEU A 74 17.02 6.74 -5.78
N SER A 75 16.25 7.54 -6.51
CA SER A 75 16.75 8.69 -7.27
C SER A 75 17.16 9.86 -6.36
N GLU A 76 16.51 9.98 -5.21
CA GLU A 76 16.71 11.04 -4.23
C GLU A 76 16.72 10.45 -2.82
N PRO A 77 17.78 9.66 -2.44
CA PRO A 77 17.78 8.82 -1.23
C PRO A 77 17.74 9.59 0.08
N GLN A 78 17.87 10.91 0.07
CA GLN A 78 17.61 11.77 1.22
C GLN A 78 16.12 11.90 1.56
N PHE A 79 15.22 11.61 0.61
CA PHE A 79 13.79 11.61 0.85
C PHE A 79 13.32 10.21 1.21
N LEU A 80 12.67 10.12 2.35
CA LEU A 80 11.94 8.92 2.78
C LEU A 80 10.49 9.09 2.38
N ASN A 81 9.89 8.04 1.85
CA ASN A 81 8.45 8.03 1.68
C ASN A 81 7.76 7.99 3.05
N GLU A 82 6.52 8.43 3.09
CA GLU A 82 5.70 8.23 4.28
C GLU A 82 5.60 6.71 4.58
N PRO A 83 5.37 6.33 5.85
CA PRO A 83 5.25 4.92 6.24
C PRO A 83 4.15 4.16 5.49
N LEU A 84 3.17 4.92 5.00
CA LEU A 84 2.11 4.43 4.15
C LEU A 84 2.35 4.91 2.72
N PHE A 85 2.85 4.05 1.86
CA PHE A 85 3.25 4.39 0.50
C PHE A 85 2.41 3.65 -0.56
N THR A 86 2.34 4.22 -1.76
CA THR A 86 1.51 3.69 -2.85
C THR A 86 1.95 2.28 -3.28
N SER A 87 1.00 1.36 -3.42
CA SER A 87 1.22 0.00 -3.96
C SER A 87 1.42 0.04 -5.47
N ARG A 88 2.60 0.51 -5.90
CA ARG A 88 2.98 0.65 -7.30
C ARG A 88 4.41 0.22 -7.52
N LEU A 89 4.65 -0.38 -8.68
CA LEU A 89 5.97 -0.71 -9.21
C LEU A 89 6.18 0.00 -10.54
N GLU A 90 7.38 0.57 -10.73
CA GLU A 90 7.87 1.07 -12.02
C GLU A 90 9.29 0.57 -12.27
N PHE A 91 9.58 0.14 -13.49
CA PHE A 91 10.94 -0.10 -13.94
C PHE A 91 11.56 1.21 -14.39
N SER A 92 12.57 1.67 -13.69
CA SER A 92 13.27 2.92 -14.00
C SER A 92 14.70 2.89 -13.49
N GLU A 93 15.61 3.45 -14.28
CA GLU A 93 16.97 3.73 -13.80
C GLU A 93 16.93 4.84 -12.74
N ALA A 94 17.69 4.67 -11.67
CA ALA A 94 17.93 5.72 -10.70
C ALA A 94 19.42 5.98 -10.55
N ARG A 95 19.79 7.25 -10.39
CA ARG A 95 21.17 7.71 -10.22
C ARG A 95 21.30 8.54 -8.96
N PHE A 96 22.39 8.35 -8.25
CA PHE A 96 22.73 9.18 -7.12
C PHE A 96 23.25 10.55 -7.59
N GLY A 97 22.82 11.61 -6.92
CA GLY A 97 23.32 12.95 -7.16
C GLY A 97 22.90 13.52 -8.52
N LYS A 98 23.70 14.46 -9.02
CA LYS A 98 23.42 15.14 -10.27
C LYS A 98 23.88 14.31 -11.47
N GLN A 99 23.12 14.38 -12.54
CA GLN A 99 23.28 13.63 -13.77
C GLN A 99 24.69 13.72 -14.40
N HIS A 100 25.35 14.87 -14.29
CA HIS A 100 26.69 15.08 -14.85
C HIS A 100 27.79 14.35 -14.12
N PHE A 101 27.59 13.86 -12.88
CA PHE A 101 28.61 13.16 -12.14
C PHE A 101 29.02 11.83 -12.79
N SER A 102 28.10 11.13 -13.46
CA SER A 102 28.45 9.92 -14.23
C SER A 102 29.39 10.25 -15.38
N VAL A 103 29.14 11.34 -16.11
CA VAL A 103 29.98 11.79 -17.22
C VAL A 103 31.35 12.23 -16.73
N GLU A 104 31.43 12.99 -15.65
CA GLU A 104 32.67 13.46 -15.04
C GLU A 104 33.52 12.33 -14.47
N SER A 105 32.89 11.24 -14.01
CA SER A 105 33.61 10.06 -13.50
C SER A 105 34.25 9.22 -14.61
N GLY A 106 33.91 9.46 -15.87
CA GLY A 106 34.36 8.66 -17.02
C GLY A 106 33.79 7.23 -17.06
N ARG A 107 32.77 6.94 -16.27
CA ARG A 107 32.11 5.63 -16.18
C ARG A 107 30.63 5.77 -16.49
N GLU A 108 30.12 4.93 -17.39
CA GLU A 108 28.69 4.95 -17.77
C GLU A 108 27.77 4.50 -16.62
N ASP A 109 28.25 3.59 -15.78
CA ASP A 109 27.52 3.00 -14.64
C ASP A 109 27.78 3.71 -13.30
N ALA A 110 28.57 4.78 -13.28
CA ALA A 110 28.86 5.50 -12.05
C ALA A 110 27.60 6.18 -11.50
N PHE A 111 27.40 6.04 -10.19
CA PHE A 111 26.24 6.61 -9.49
C PHE A 111 24.87 6.07 -9.97
N VAL A 112 24.85 4.94 -10.67
CA VAL A 112 23.62 4.23 -11.02
C VAL A 112 23.28 3.25 -9.90
N TRP A 113 22.00 3.27 -9.49
CA TRP A 113 21.52 2.26 -8.55
C TRP A 113 21.42 0.90 -9.26
N PRO A 114 21.85 -0.21 -8.64
CA PRO A 114 21.92 -1.49 -9.33
C PRO A 114 20.55 -2.11 -9.67
N SER A 115 19.49 -1.77 -8.94
CA SER A 115 18.14 -2.23 -9.24
C SER A 115 17.38 -1.23 -10.11
N ILE A 116 16.64 -1.71 -11.11
CA ILE A 116 15.72 -0.89 -11.91
C ILE A 116 14.29 -0.91 -11.35
N VAL A 117 14.03 -1.62 -10.26
CA VAL A 117 12.71 -1.67 -9.63
C VAL A 117 12.54 -0.45 -8.73
N ARG A 118 11.50 0.35 -8.98
CA ARG A 118 11.07 1.47 -8.14
C ARG A 118 9.73 1.12 -7.54
N VAL A 119 9.52 1.50 -6.29
CA VAL A 119 8.28 1.19 -5.54
C VAL A 119 7.76 2.44 -4.84
N GLY A 120 6.53 2.37 -4.38
CA GLY A 120 5.93 3.42 -3.56
C GLY A 120 5.75 4.76 -4.31
N ASP A 121 6.00 5.85 -3.61
CA ASP A 121 5.76 7.19 -4.14
C ASP A 121 6.73 7.60 -5.24
N GLU A 122 7.94 7.04 -5.26
CA GLU A 122 8.85 7.22 -6.39
C GLU A 122 8.23 6.64 -7.67
N ALA A 123 7.72 5.40 -7.60
CA ALA A 123 7.05 4.76 -8.73
C ALA A 123 5.81 5.56 -9.17
N ARG A 124 5.03 6.08 -8.23
CA ARG A 124 3.87 6.94 -8.51
C ARG A 124 4.28 8.23 -9.24
N LYS A 125 5.32 8.92 -8.74
CA LYS A 125 5.83 10.14 -9.38
C LYS A 125 6.30 9.87 -10.82
N LEU A 126 7.04 8.79 -11.04
CA LEU A 126 7.51 8.38 -12.37
C LEU A 126 6.34 8.10 -13.32
N ALA A 127 5.31 7.39 -12.86
CA ALA A 127 4.11 7.12 -13.65
C ALA A 127 3.35 8.39 -14.04
N MET A 128 3.30 9.38 -13.15
CA MET A 128 2.64 10.66 -13.44
C MET A 128 3.42 11.52 -14.46
N GLN A 129 4.74 11.39 -14.49
CA GLN A 129 5.59 12.19 -15.39
C GLN A 129 5.69 11.64 -16.81
N ARG A 130 5.19 10.45 -17.08
CA ARG A 130 5.40 9.71 -18.32
C ARG A 130 4.12 9.31 -18.99
N LEU A 131 4.21 9.12 -20.30
CA LEU A 131 3.15 8.58 -21.12
C LEU A 131 3.28 7.05 -21.20
N GLY A 132 2.18 6.32 -20.89
CA GLY A 132 2.09 4.89 -21.15
C GLY A 132 2.92 4.00 -20.26
N THR A 133 2.96 4.28 -18.97
CA THR A 133 3.70 3.46 -18.00
C THR A 133 2.95 2.19 -17.61
N GLU A 134 1.64 2.27 -17.42
CA GLU A 134 0.83 1.12 -17.00
C GLU A 134 0.83 0.02 -18.06
N GLY A 135 1.28 -1.18 -17.67
CA GLY A 135 1.41 -2.31 -18.59
C GLY A 135 2.59 -2.23 -19.56
N ASN A 136 3.48 -1.22 -19.44
CA ASN A 136 4.67 -1.03 -20.29
C ASN A 136 5.95 -0.97 -19.43
N SER A 137 6.02 -0.04 -18.49
CA SER A 137 7.18 0.11 -17.59
C SER A 137 6.80 -0.05 -16.12
N GLY A 138 5.54 -0.20 -15.78
CA GLY A 138 5.08 -0.35 -14.42
C GLY A 138 3.65 -0.83 -14.30
N ILE A 139 3.24 -1.09 -13.07
CA ILE A 139 1.90 -1.56 -12.73
C ILE A 139 1.47 -0.98 -11.37
N SER A 140 0.21 -0.56 -11.29
CA SER A 140 -0.45 -0.25 -10.03
C SER A 140 -1.08 -1.49 -9.41
N SER A 141 -1.15 -1.52 -8.08
CA SER A 141 -1.84 -2.58 -7.34
C SER A 141 -1.42 -4.01 -7.72
N PRO A 142 -0.13 -4.39 -7.65
CA PRO A 142 0.32 -5.72 -8.10
C PRO A 142 -0.40 -6.89 -7.42
N ARG A 143 -0.81 -6.72 -6.14
CA ARG A 143 -1.59 -7.74 -5.41
C ARG A 143 -2.91 -8.10 -6.11
N ARG A 144 -3.51 -7.18 -6.82
CA ARG A 144 -4.77 -7.39 -7.56
C ARG A 144 -4.64 -8.42 -8.67
N TYR A 145 -3.42 -8.68 -9.14
CA TYR A 145 -3.10 -9.55 -10.27
C TYR A 145 -2.36 -10.83 -9.88
N LEU A 146 -2.39 -11.23 -8.62
CA LEU A 146 -1.68 -12.44 -8.14
C LEU A 146 -2.03 -13.70 -8.93
N TRP A 147 -3.26 -13.84 -9.39
CA TRP A 147 -3.75 -14.96 -10.17
C TRP A 147 -3.43 -14.88 -11.68
N ASP A 148 -2.94 -13.74 -12.18
CA ASP A 148 -2.64 -13.53 -13.61
C ASP A 148 -1.17 -13.93 -13.88
N GLU A 149 -0.98 -15.24 -14.03
CA GLU A 149 0.33 -15.86 -14.25
C GLU A 149 0.67 -16.01 -15.74
N THR A 150 -0.17 -15.50 -16.63
CA THR A 150 0.08 -15.54 -18.06
C THR A 150 1.11 -14.50 -18.46
N PRO A 151 2.20 -14.88 -19.17
CA PRO A 151 3.16 -13.92 -19.70
C PRO A 151 2.49 -12.88 -20.59
N VAL A 152 2.95 -11.63 -20.50
CA VAL A 152 2.42 -10.56 -21.36
C VAL A 152 3.01 -10.65 -22.76
N VAL A 153 2.25 -10.22 -23.75
CA VAL A 153 2.69 -10.29 -25.17
C VAL A 153 3.78 -9.25 -25.49
N GLN A 154 3.82 -8.15 -24.75
CA GLN A 154 4.78 -7.07 -24.95
C GLN A 154 5.88 -7.09 -23.89
N ASP A 155 7.12 -6.88 -24.31
CA ASP A 155 8.25 -6.79 -23.39
C ASP A 155 8.11 -5.61 -22.44
N TRP A 156 8.36 -5.83 -21.17
CA TRP A 156 8.50 -4.77 -20.17
C TRP A 156 9.73 -3.93 -20.45
N ARG A 157 9.60 -2.63 -20.25
CA ARG A 157 10.64 -1.63 -20.51
C ARG A 157 10.95 -0.86 -19.25
N PHE A 158 12.15 -0.32 -19.18
CA PHE A 158 12.48 0.63 -18.13
C PHE A 158 12.88 1.99 -18.71
N SER A 159 12.71 3.00 -17.90
CA SER A 159 13.01 4.36 -18.31
C SER A 159 14.43 4.73 -17.93
N GLN A 160 15.17 5.24 -18.91
CA GLN A 160 16.44 5.92 -18.67
C GLN A 160 16.22 7.43 -18.62
N MET A 161 16.73 8.09 -17.58
CA MET A 161 16.59 9.56 -17.43
C MET A 161 17.20 10.36 -18.58
N ASN A 162 18.12 9.77 -19.35
CA ASN A 162 18.93 10.43 -20.38
C ASN A 162 18.82 9.83 -21.77
N SER A 163 17.90 8.93 -22.01
CA SER A 163 17.80 8.30 -23.33
C SER A 163 17.37 9.32 -24.38
N LYS A 164 18.27 9.58 -25.34
CA LYS A 164 17.95 10.30 -26.59
C LYS A 164 17.30 9.39 -27.62
N THR A 165 17.17 8.10 -27.31
CA THR A 165 16.55 7.11 -28.18
C THR A 165 15.04 7.14 -28.03
N GLN A 166 14.32 6.97 -29.13
CA GLN A 166 12.85 6.95 -29.12
C GLN A 166 12.27 5.68 -28.48
N ARG A 167 13.10 4.67 -28.20
CA ARG A 167 12.68 3.38 -27.65
C ARG A 167 13.37 3.13 -26.31
N GLU A 168 12.58 2.95 -25.26
CA GLU A 168 13.08 2.60 -23.95
C GLU A 168 13.68 1.18 -23.96
N PRO A 169 14.76 0.93 -23.18
CA PRO A 169 15.38 -0.38 -23.12
C PRO A 169 14.49 -1.41 -22.41
N LEU A 170 14.83 -2.68 -22.62
CA LEU A 170 14.14 -3.81 -21.98
C LEU A 170 14.46 -3.87 -20.49
N ALA A 171 13.50 -4.33 -19.68
CA ALA A 171 13.64 -4.45 -18.22
C ALA A 171 14.44 -5.71 -17.82
N THR A 172 15.71 -5.79 -18.24
CA THR A 172 16.59 -6.94 -18.05
C THR A 172 17.82 -6.65 -17.17
N ALA A 173 17.80 -5.58 -16.37
CA ALA A 173 18.98 -5.14 -15.62
C ALA A 173 19.32 -6.05 -14.42
N PHE A 174 20.61 -6.25 -14.23
CA PHE A 174 21.23 -6.91 -13.06
C PHE A 174 20.91 -6.11 -11.77
N PRO A 175 20.88 -6.74 -10.56
CA PRO A 175 21.11 -8.17 -10.30
C PRO A 175 19.83 -9.01 -10.28
N LEU A 176 18.68 -8.44 -10.00
CA LEU A 176 17.45 -9.20 -9.75
C LEU A 176 16.98 -9.93 -11.01
N MET A 177 17.05 -9.26 -12.15
CA MET A 177 16.56 -9.79 -13.42
C MET A 177 17.39 -10.98 -13.93
N ASN A 178 18.66 -11.10 -13.49
CA ASN A 178 19.54 -12.23 -13.87
C ASN A 178 19.17 -13.56 -13.19
N LEU A 179 18.29 -13.52 -12.21
CA LEU A 179 17.82 -14.68 -11.46
C LEU A 179 16.45 -15.17 -11.90
N MET A 180 15.91 -14.57 -12.98
CA MET A 180 14.58 -14.88 -13.54
C MET A 180 14.68 -15.20 -15.03
N ASN A 181 13.67 -15.92 -15.56
CA ASN A 181 13.47 -16.14 -16.98
C ASN A 181 12.62 -15.03 -17.63
N ASP A 182 12.29 -15.18 -18.91
CA ASP A 182 11.48 -14.22 -19.67
C ASP A 182 10.06 -14.02 -19.09
N ASP A 183 9.48 -15.03 -18.45
CA ASP A 183 8.16 -14.98 -17.82
C ASP A 183 8.18 -14.37 -16.42
N GLY A 184 9.39 -14.11 -15.87
CA GLY A 184 9.60 -13.62 -14.51
C GLY A 184 9.61 -14.72 -13.45
N GLU A 185 9.67 -15.98 -13.85
CA GLU A 185 9.80 -17.09 -12.91
C GLU A 185 11.29 -17.26 -12.49
N PRO A 186 11.56 -17.50 -11.19
CA PRO A 186 12.93 -17.65 -10.71
C PRO A 186 13.63 -18.88 -11.31
N LEU A 187 14.85 -18.71 -11.77
CA LEU A 187 15.62 -19.79 -12.43
C LEU A 187 15.80 -21.03 -11.55
N PHE A 188 15.92 -20.88 -10.23
CA PHE A 188 16.08 -22.00 -9.30
C PHE A 188 14.83 -22.89 -9.17
N THR A 189 13.66 -22.45 -9.65
CA THR A 189 12.42 -23.25 -9.69
C THR A 189 12.31 -24.10 -10.95
N LEU A 190 13.12 -23.83 -11.96
CA LEU A 190 13.10 -24.48 -13.25
C LEU A 190 14.07 -25.66 -13.35
N PRO A 191 13.84 -26.63 -14.23
CA PRO A 191 14.84 -27.63 -14.61
C PRO A 191 16.13 -26.99 -15.08
N GLN A 192 17.28 -27.64 -14.88
CA GLN A 192 18.58 -27.05 -15.18
C GLN A 192 18.77 -26.62 -16.65
N ASP A 193 18.20 -27.35 -17.57
CA ASP A 193 18.23 -27.09 -19.01
C ASP A 193 17.35 -25.93 -19.45
N GLU A 194 16.40 -25.51 -18.61
CA GLU A 194 15.50 -24.38 -18.83
C GLU A 194 15.94 -23.08 -18.10
N ARG A 195 17.04 -23.11 -17.35
CA ARG A 195 17.55 -21.97 -16.56
C ARG A 195 18.26 -20.93 -17.42
N LEU A 196 17.48 -20.26 -18.26
CA LEU A 196 17.98 -19.15 -19.08
C LEU A 196 17.62 -17.82 -18.46
N PRO A 197 18.62 -16.93 -18.19
CA PRO A 197 18.35 -15.57 -17.75
C PRO A 197 17.48 -14.80 -18.73
N VAL A 198 16.74 -13.82 -18.23
CA VAL A 198 15.83 -13.02 -19.04
C VAL A 198 16.51 -12.33 -20.21
N PHE A 199 15.93 -12.48 -21.37
CA PHE A 199 16.31 -11.81 -22.62
C PHE A 199 15.17 -10.96 -23.18
N SER A 200 13.94 -11.49 -23.17
CA SER A 200 12.72 -10.81 -23.61
C SER A 200 11.75 -10.78 -22.43
N PRO A 201 11.73 -9.70 -21.62
CA PRO A 201 11.00 -9.66 -20.35
C PRO A 201 9.50 -9.57 -20.58
N GLN A 202 8.84 -10.71 -20.67
CA GLN A 202 7.39 -10.87 -20.82
C GLN A 202 6.74 -11.24 -19.47
N TYR A 203 7.28 -10.72 -18.40
CA TYR A 203 6.85 -11.00 -17.03
C TYR A 203 5.33 -11.00 -16.90
N SER A 204 4.75 -12.04 -16.28
CA SER A 204 3.34 -12.03 -15.93
C SER A 204 3.05 -10.95 -14.90
N ARG A 205 1.80 -10.48 -14.81
CA ARG A 205 1.43 -9.50 -13.80
C ARG A 205 1.61 -10.04 -12.38
N SER A 206 1.44 -11.35 -12.21
CA SER A 206 1.69 -12.04 -10.94
C SER A 206 3.17 -11.97 -10.53
N THR A 207 4.11 -12.14 -11.45
CA THR A 207 5.55 -12.07 -11.14
C THR A 207 6.04 -10.66 -10.84
N LEU A 208 5.33 -9.61 -11.29
CA LEU A 208 5.62 -8.24 -10.86
C LEU A 208 5.43 -8.04 -9.35
N MET A 209 4.55 -8.83 -8.72
CA MET A 209 4.47 -8.87 -7.26
C MET A 209 5.78 -9.35 -6.63
N THR A 210 6.42 -10.38 -7.19
CA THR A 210 7.74 -10.84 -6.75
C THR A 210 8.79 -9.72 -6.85
N HIS A 211 8.80 -8.95 -7.95
CA HIS A 211 9.73 -7.83 -8.13
C HIS A 211 9.50 -6.73 -7.07
N MET A 212 8.25 -6.37 -6.79
CA MET A 212 7.91 -5.40 -5.75
C MET A 212 8.37 -5.87 -4.37
N LEU A 213 8.10 -7.14 -4.04
CA LEU A 213 8.50 -7.73 -2.76
C LEU A 213 10.03 -7.83 -2.61
N CYS A 214 10.77 -8.11 -3.69
CA CYS A 214 12.23 -8.08 -3.69
C CYS A 214 12.76 -6.70 -3.27
N GLU A 215 12.23 -5.64 -3.86
CA GLU A 215 12.69 -4.28 -3.57
C GLU A 215 12.31 -3.86 -2.15
N LEU A 216 11.07 -4.15 -1.71
CA LEU A 216 10.63 -3.88 -0.34
C LEU A 216 11.49 -4.62 0.70
N LEU A 217 11.78 -5.89 0.44
CA LEU A 217 12.63 -6.71 1.31
C LEU A 217 14.06 -6.19 1.36
N ALA A 218 14.64 -5.83 0.21
CA ALA A 218 15.98 -5.25 0.15
C ALA A 218 16.08 -3.93 0.93
N GLN A 219 15.08 -3.06 0.79
CA GLN A 219 15.04 -1.80 1.54
C GLN A 219 14.81 -2.02 3.04
N ALA A 220 13.96 -2.97 3.43
CA ALA A 220 13.75 -3.34 4.83
C ALA A 220 15.05 -3.87 5.46
N LEU A 221 15.78 -4.77 4.78
CA LEU A 221 17.07 -5.29 5.23
C LEU A 221 18.12 -4.18 5.38
N GLY A 222 18.12 -3.22 4.45
CA GLY A 222 18.96 -2.03 4.55
C GLY A 222 18.57 -1.14 5.74
N GLN A 223 17.28 -0.95 5.99
CA GLN A 223 16.79 -0.12 7.09
C GLN A 223 17.12 -0.74 8.46
N ILE A 224 16.81 -2.03 8.69
CA ILE A 224 17.04 -2.68 9.98
C ILE A 224 18.54 -2.69 10.36
N ASN A 225 19.43 -2.78 9.38
CA ASN A 225 20.87 -2.76 9.59
C ASN A 225 21.51 -1.38 9.42
N SER A 226 20.74 -0.33 9.16
CA SER A 226 21.27 1.03 9.07
C SER A 226 21.79 1.51 10.44
N VAL A 227 22.85 2.30 10.42
CA VAL A 227 23.42 2.88 11.64
C VAL A 227 22.36 3.70 12.41
N ALA A 228 21.57 4.49 11.70
CA ALA A 228 20.53 5.34 12.30
C ALA A 228 19.49 4.51 13.05
N THR A 229 19.00 3.42 12.46
CA THR A 229 18.01 2.54 13.11
C THR A 229 18.61 1.84 14.32
N ARG A 230 19.83 1.28 14.19
CA ARG A 230 20.49 0.60 15.30
C ARG A 230 20.83 1.52 16.47
N LEU A 231 21.22 2.77 16.20
CA LEU A 231 21.43 3.78 17.25
C LEU A 231 20.13 4.16 17.96
N ARG A 232 19.04 4.30 17.21
CA ARG A 232 17.74 4.68 17.76
C ARG A 232 17.13 3.57 18.63
N LEU A 233 17.21 2.32 18.15
CA LEU A 233 16.57 1.17 18.83
C LEU A 233 17.49 0.50 19.87
N GLY A 234 18.73 0.95 20.01
CA GLY A 234 19.70 0.41 20.97
C GLY A 234 20.58 -0.72 20.41
N PHE A 235 21.65 -1.04 21.13
CA PHE A 235 22.63 -2.08 20.76
C PHE A 235 23.21 -1.89 19.34
N PRO A 236 23.85 -0.75 19.04
CA PRO A 236 24.31 -0.42 17.69
C PRO A 236 25.36 -1.40 17.13
N ALA A 237 26.10 -2.11 18.00
CA ALA A 237 27.10 -3.10 17.61
C ALA A 237 26.49 -4.43 17.16
N SER A 238 25.27 -4.76 17.59
CA SER A 238 24.61 -6.02 17.26
C SER A 238 24.00 -5.96 15.86
N PRO A 239 24.27 -6.92 14.96
CA PRO A 239 23.60 -7.02 13.69
C PRO A 239 22.13 -7.41 13.89
N ARG A 240 21.26 -7.00 12.96
CA ARG A 240 19.86 -7.41 12.94
C ARG A 240 19.67 -8.52 11.93
N GLN A 241 18.95 -9.54 12.36
CA GLN A 241 18.62 -10.70 11.54
C GLN A 241 17.12 -10.81 11.40
N LEU A 242 16.64 -10.73 10.15
CA LEU A 242 15.23 -10.94 9.85
C LEU A 242 14.87 -12.40 10.18
N ARG A 243 13.98 -12.58 11.17
CA ARG A 243 13.52 -13.88 11.67
C ARG A 243 12.22 -14.30 11.01
N THR A 244 11.24 -13.38 10.99
CA THR A 244 9.88 -13.66 10.53
C THR A 244 9.41 -12.57 9.58
N LEU A 245 8.71 -12.99 8.54
CA LEU A 245 7.92 -12.15 7.64
C LEU A 245 6.44 -12.46 7.85
N ILE A 246 5.71 -11.50 8.38
CA ILE A 246 4.27 -11.62 8.63
C ILE A 246 3.55 -10.81 7.55
N LEU A 247 2.73 -11.48 6.74
CA LEU A 247 1.90 -10.84 5.72
C LEU A 247 0.46 -10.83 6.21
N THR A 248 -0.15 -9.65 6.31
CA THR A 248 -1.58 -9.52 6.54
C THR A 248 -2.35 -9.79 5.26
N LEU A 249 -3.55 -10.31 5.39
CA LEU A 249 -4.37 -10.75 4.27
C LEU A 249 -5.79 -10.22 4.40
N PRO A 250 -6.47 -9.91 3.29
CA PRO A 250 -7.92 -9.73 3.29
C PRO A 250 -8.61 -10.95 3.87
N SER A 251 -9.64 -10.74 4.67
CA SER A 251 -10.35 -11.82 5.37
C SER A 251 -10.93 -12.86 4.41
N ALA A 252 -11.38 -12.44 3.23
CA ALA A 252 -11.99 -13.30 2.22
C ALA A 252 -11.03 -13.74 1.11
N MET A 253 -9.70 -13.55 1.25
CA MET A 253 -8.75 -13.98 0.21
C MET A 253 -8.87 -15.49 -0.02
N PRO A 254 -9.15 -15.95 -1.26
CA PRO A 254 -9.24 -17.37 -1.59
C PRO A 254 -7.96 -18.12 -1.27
N LYS A 255 -8.09 -19.39 -0.86
CA LYS A 255 -6.92 -20.22 -0.51
C LYS A 255 -5.88 -20.28 -1.63
N GLN A 256 -6.32 -20.40 -2.87
CA GLN A 256 -5.42 -20.45 -4.04
C GLN A 256 -4.63 -19.14 -4.20
N GLU A 257 -5.29 -17.97 -4.06
CA GLU A 257 -4.65 -16.67 -4.14
C GLU A 257 -3.64 -16.48 -2.99
N ARG A 258 -3.97 -16.97 -1.77
CA ARG A 258 -3.07 -16.98 -0.62
C ARG A 258 -1.81 -17.82 -0.88
N GLU A 259 -1.94 -18.99 -1.51
CA GLU A 259 -0.79 -19.83 -1.85
C GLU A 259 0.08 -19.18 -2.93
N ILE A 260 -0.52 -18.49 -3.91
CA ILE A 260 0.24 -17.71 -4.89
C ILE A 260 1.02 -16.59 -4.18
N PHE A 261 0.37 -15.85 -3.28
CA PHE A 261 1.05 -14.76 -2.54
C PHE A 261 2.21 -15.29 -1.68
N ARG A 262 2.00 -16.42 -0.99
CA ARG A 262 3.07 -17.12 -0.24
C ARG A 262 4.23 -17.49 -1.14
N ARG A 263 3.94 -18.04 -2.31
CA ARG A 263 4.95 -18.41 -3.31
C ARG A 263 5.72 -17.16 -3.79
N ARG A 264 5.04 -16.07 -4.15
CA ARG A 264 5.69 -14.82 -4.60
C ARG A 264 6.58 -14.22 -3.51
N MET A 265 6.19 -14.30 -2.24
CA MET A 265 7.05 -13.88 -1.13
C MET A 265 8.27 -14.80 -0.96
N PHE A 266 8.07 -16.11 -1.05
CA PHE A 266 9.15 -17.08 -1.00
C PHE A 266 10.18 -16.86 -2.12
N GLU A 267 9.71 -16.64 -3.35
CA GLU A 267 10.54 -16.33 -4.51
C GLU A 267 11.33 -15.03 -4.28
N ALA A 268 10.70 -14.00 -3.74
CA ALA A 268 11.38 -12.74 -3.42
C ALA A 268 12.50 -12.93 -2.40
N ILE A 269 12.27 -13.72 -1.34
CA ILE A 269 13.32 -14.05 -0.37
C ILE A 269 14.47 -14.77 -1.06
N ALA A 270 14.19 -15.80 -1.84
CA ALA A 270 15.22 -16.58 -2.51
C ALA A 270 16.07 -15.74 -3.49
N ILE A 271 15.41 -14.88 -4.27
CA ILE A 271 16.07 -13.96 -5.21
C ILE A 271 16.97 -12.98 -4.45
N VAL A 272 16.48 -12.35 -3.37
CA VAL A 272 17.27 -11.40 -2.57
C VAL A 272 18.44 -12.11 -1.92
N TRP A 273 18.25 -13.31 -1.32
CA TRP A 273 19.35 -14.08 -0.69
C TRP A 273 20.44 -14.46 -1.69
N LYS A 274 20.05 -14.84 -2.91
CA LYS A 274 21.00 -15.14 -4.00
C LYS A 274 21.69 -13.88 -4.52
N ALA A 275 20.96 -12.80 -4.74
CA ALA A 275 21.50 -11.53 -5.21
C ALA A 275 22.49 -10.92 -4.22
N MET A 276 22.26 -11.07 -2.92
CA MET A 276 23.17 -10.62 -1.85
C MET A 276 24.36 -11.57 -1.62
N GLY A 277 24.44 -12.70 -2.32
CA GLY A 277 25.47 -13.71 -2.12
C GLY A 277 25.34 -14.48 -0.80
N TRP A 278 24.19 -14.42 -0.14
CA TRP A 278 23.92 -15.15 1.10
C TRP A 278 23.51 -16.60 0.87
N HIS A 279 23.14 -16.93 -0.34
CA HIS A 279 22.91 -18.30 -0.80
C HIS A 279 23.62 -18.52 -2.14
N PRO A 280 24.21 -19.71 -2.41
CA PRO A 280 24.83 -19.99 -3.71
C PRO A 280 23.86 -19.83 -4.87
N GLN A 281 24.29 -19.16 -5.94
CA GLN A 281 23.40 -18.85 -7.07
C GLN A 281 22.92 -20.11 -7.81
N ASP A 282 23.81 -21.10 -7.97
CA ASP A 282 23.54 -22.33 -8.73
C ASP A 282 22.75 -23.38 -7.95
N GLU A 283 22.57 -23.20 -6.63
CA GLU A 283 21.88 -24.17 -5.79
C GLU A 283 20.38 -23.87 -5.68
N ASP A 284 19.60 -24.94 -5.54
CA ASP A 284 18.16 -24.82 -5.30
C ASP A 284 17.86 -24.25 -3.90
N PHE A 285 16.65 -23.67 -3.74
CA PHE A 285 16.23 -23.00 -2.51
C PHE A 285 14.91 -23.54 -1.94
N ALA A 286 14.29 -24.54 -2.62
CA ALA A 286 12.93 -24.96 -2.34
C ALA A 286 12.72 -25.64 -0.98
N SER A 287 13.69 -26.43 -0.51
CA SER A 287 13.60 -27.19 0.74
C SER A 287 14.33 -26.53 1.90
N ARG A 288 13.88 -26.77 3.12
CA ARG A 288 14.55 -26.28 4.35
C ARG A 288 16.03 -26.67 4.39
N LYS A 289 16.35 -27.90 3.98
CA LYS A 289 17.75 -28.39 3.90
C LYS A 289 18.61 -27.59 2.92
N GLN A 290 18.01 -27.13 1.82
CA GLN A 290 18.70 -26.25 0.86
C GLN A 290 18.90 -24.84 1.44
N GLN A 291 17.88 -24.32 2.11
CA GLN A 291 17.95 -23.01 2.79
C GLN A 291 18.99 -22.96 3.92
N GLU A 292 19.27 -24.08 4.60
CA GLU A 292 20.30 -24.21 5.63
C GLU A 292 21.72 -23.96 5.09
N LYS A 293 21.93 -23.98 3.75
CA LYS A 293 23.20 -23.62 3.11
C LYS A 293 23.41 -22.09 3.04
N SER A 294 22.41 -21.31 3.38
CA SER A 294 22.51 -19.85 3.38
C SER A 294 23.39 -19.39 4.55
N VAL A 295 24.27 -18.42 4.28
CA VAL A 295 25.12 -17.80 5.30
C VAL A 295 24.28 -16.98 6.29
N VAL A 296 23.22 -16.35 5.80
CA VAL A 296 22.23 -15.64 6.61
C VAL A 296 20.97 -16.51 6.68
N PRO A 297 20.46 -16.82 7.90
CA PRO A 297 19.24 -17.61 8.04
C PRO A 297 18.08 -17.04 7.26
N VAL A 298 17.28 -17.94 6.67
CA VAL A 298 16.11 -17.57 5.87
C VAL A 298 14.94 -17.30 6.81
N PRO A 299 14.20 -16.17 6.65
CA PRO A 299 13.06 -15.85 7.51
C PRO A 299 11.89 -16.79 7.28
N GLU A 300 11.09 -17.01 8.33
CA GLU A 300 9.84 -17.73 8.25
C GLU A 300 8.73 -16.83 7.71
N ILE A 301 7.87 -17.35 6.81
CA ILE A 301 6.73 -16.62 6.28
C ILE A 301 5.47 -17.03 7.06
N GLN A 302 4.81 -16.07 7.68
CA GLN A 302 3.53 -16.24 8.39
C GLN A 302 2.43 -15.46 7.68
N MET A 303 1.27 -16.09 7.47
CA MET A 303 0.11 -15.54 6.75
C MET A 303 -1.22 -15.95 7.42
N GLU A 304 -1.21 -16.02 8.73
CA GLU A 304 -2.37 -16.42 9.53
C GLU A 304 -3.25 -15.23 9.96
N TRP A 305 -2.75 -14.00 9.82
CA TRP A 305 -3.41 -12.78 10.27
C TRP A 305 -4.23 -12.15 9.16
N ASP A 306 -5.51 -11.92 9.40
CA ASP A 306 -6.37 -11.15 8.50
C ASP A 306 -6.58 -9.71 8.97
N GLU A 307 -6.75 -8.80 8.00
CA GLU A 307 -6.85 -7.35 8.23
C GLU A 307 -8.00 -6.98 9.18
N ALA A 308 -9.18 -7.59 8.99
CA ALA A 308 -10.35 -7.30 9.81
C ALA A 308 -10.22 -7.78 11.26
N SER A 309 -9.59 -8.94 11.48
CA SER A 309 -9.34 -9.45 12.84
C SER A 309 -8.27 -8.67 13.60
N CYS A 310 -7.26 -8.14 12.90
CA CYS A 310 -6.22 -7.32 13.53
C CYS A 310 -6.79 -6.08 14.23
N GLY A 311 -7.75 -5.39 13.59
CA GLY A 311 -8.44 -4.26 14.21
C GLY A 311 -9.18 -4.63 15.49
N GLN A 312 -9.78 -5.82 15.53
CA GLN A 312 -10.46 -6.32 16.73
C GLN A 312 -9.48 -6.53 17.90
N LEU A 313 -8.27 -7.05 17.63
CA LEU A 313 -7.27 -7.29 18.67
C LEU A 313 -6.75 -5.98 19.28
N VAL A 314 -6.51 -4.97 18.44
CA VAL A 314 -6.09 -3.63 18.92
C VAL A 314 -7.14 -3.04 19.85
N TRP A 315 -8.40 -3.06 19.45
CA TRP A 315 -9.51 -2.57 20.26
C TRP A 315 -9.65 -3.37 21.55
N LEU A 316 -9.67 -4.70 21.46
CA LEU A 316 -9.84 -5.60 22.62
C LEU A 316 -8.75 -5.40 23.67
N TYR A 317 -7.49 -5.29 23.24
CA TYR A 317 -6.36 -5.06 24.13
C TYR A 317 -6.48 -3.70 24.82
N ASN A 318 -6.78 -2.64 24.06
CA ASN A 318 -6.89 -1.30 24.62
C ASN A 318 -8.04 -1.17 25.63
N GLU A 319 -9.21 -1.75 25.33
CA GLU A 319 -10.33 -1.77 26.26
C GLU A 319 -9.97 -2.55 27.52
N ALA A 320 -9.51 -3.80 27.38
CA ALA A 320 -9.24 -4.67 28.51
C ALA A 320 -8.14 -4.11 29.43
N ILE A 321 -7.05 -3.60 28.88
CA ILE A 321 -5.88 -3.18 29.65
C ILE A 321 -5.94 -1.70 30.04
N SER A 322 -6.21 -0.81 29.09
CA SER A 322 -6.11 0.63 29.33
C SER A 322 -7.38 1.20 29.98
N HIS A 323 -8.55 0.86 29.48
CA HIS A 323 -9.80 1.42 30.00
C HIS A 323 -10.32 0.68 31.23
N PHE A 324 -10.20 -0.64 31.26
CA PHE A 324 -10.66 -1.46 32.38
C PHE A 324 -9.54 -1.89 33.34
N GLY A 325 -8.30 -1.43 33.15
CA GLY A 325 -7.17 -1.70 34.05
C GLY A 325 -6.89 -3.20 34.28
N GLY A 326 -7.12 -4.03 33.26
CA GLY A 326 -6.96 -5.48 33.32
C GLY A 326 -8.17 -6.24 33.94
N GLN A 327 -9.24 -5.53 34.30
CA GLN A 327 -10.48 -6.15 34.80
C GLN A 327 -11.33 -6.70 33.64
N THR A 328 -10.83 -7.75 33.01
CA THR A 328 -11.40 -8.32 31.79
C THR A 328 -12.83 -8.82 31.96
N GLU A 329 -13.16 -9.38 33.13
CA GLU A 329 -14.54 -9.83 33.42
C GLU A 329 -15.54 -8.67 33.47
N ALA A 330 -15.16 -7.57 34.12
CA ALA A 330 -15.99 -6.36 34.15
C ALA A 330 -16.17 -5.76 32.74
N PHE A 331 -15.11 -5.76 31.94
CA PHE A 331 -15.16 -5.35 30.55
C PHE A 331 -16.17 -6.17 29.74
N PHE A 332 -16.07 -7.49 29.77
CA PHE A 332 -16.98 -8.39 29.06
C PHE A 332 -18.42 -8.22 29.52
N ALA A 333 -18.64 -8.21 30.86
CA ALA A 333 -19.97 -8.08 31.44
C ALA A 333 -20.66 -6.74 31.07
N SER A 334 -19.89 -5.64 30.92
CA SER A 334 -20.42 -4.33 30.57
C SER A 334 -20.86 -4.22 29.10
N LEU A 335 -20.21 -5.00 28.21
CA LEU A 335 -20.48 -4.93 26.78
C LEU A 335 -21.40 -6.04 26.25
N ALA A 336 -21.48 -7.18 26.96
CA ALA A 336 -22.38 -8.26 26.56
C ALA A 336 -23.83 -7.77 26.47
N ARG A 337 -24.50 -8.07 25.37
CA ARG A 337 -25.90 -7.69 25.15
C ARG A 337 -26.84 -8.49 26.04
N PRO A 338 -27.70 -7.83 26.84
CA PRO A 338 -28.63 -8.52 27.71
C PRO A 338 -29.78 -9.25 26.98
N ASP A 339 -30.07 -8.81 25.75
CA ASP A 339 -31.11 -9.36 24.88
C ASP A 339 -30.67 -10.57 24.04
N ARG A 340 -29.36 -10.90 24.06
CA ARG A 340 -28.87 -12.08 23.37
C ARG A 340 -29.21 -13.34 24.17
N ALA A 341 -29.73 -14.37 23.50
CA ALA A 341 -30.00 -15.67 24.15
C ALA A 341 -28.69 -16.25 24.73
N PRO A 342 -28.72 -16.81 25.97
CA PRO A 342 -27.56 -17.46 26.56
C PRO A 342 -27.04 -18.58 25.68
N GLU A 343 -25.72 -18.63 25.48
CA GLU A 343 -25.08 -19.71 24.75
C GLU A 343 -24.91 -20.93 25.62
N PRO A 344 -25.14 -22.16 25.12
CA PRO A 344 -24.95 -23.37 25.90
C PRO A 344 -23.52 -23.48 26.45
N GLY A 345 -23.38 -23.63 27.77
CA GLY A 345 -22.08 -23.77 28.42
C GLY A 345 -21.30 -22.47 28.64
N VAL A 346 -21.83 -21.31 28.27
CA VAL A 346 -21.20 -20.00 28.50
C VAL A 346 -22.00 -19.24 29.57
N GLN A 347 -21.31 -18.77 30.61
CA GLN A 347 -21.94 -17.93 31.61
C GLN A 347 -22.28 -16.55 31.04
N PRO A 348 -23.43 -15.93 31.38
CA PRO A 348 -23.78 -14.60 30.96
C PRO A 348 -22.67 -13.56 31.27
N GLY A 349 -22.34 -12.70 30.33
CA GLY A 349 -21.31 -11.67 30.52
C GLY A 349 -19.86 -12.16 30.36
N ARG A 350 -19.62 -13.43 29.99
CA ARG A 350 -18.28 -13.99 29.77
C ARG A 350 -17.94 -14.21 28.29
N ALA A 351 -18.79 -13.74 27.38
CA ALA A 351 -18.52 -13.83 25.96
C ALA A 351 -19.00 -12.56 25.23
N LEU A 352 -18.24 -12.16 24.22
CA LEU A 352 -18.55 -11.06 23.32
C LEU A 352 -18.51 -11.53 21.87
N ARG A 353 -19.46 -11.10 21.05
CA ARG A 353 -19.41 -11.20 19.59
C ARG A 353 -19.03 -9.86 19.02
N VAL A 354 -17.85 -9.78 18.48
CA VAL A 354 -17.31 -8.57 17.88
C VAL A 354 -17.32 -8.73 16.37
N ALA A 355 -17.96 -7.79 15.70
CA ALA A 355 -17.88 -7.65 14.25
C ALA A 355 -16.87 -6.56 13.90
N SER A 356 -16.15 -6.73 12.81
CA SER A 356 -15.34 -5.68 12.20
C SER A 356 -15.65 -5.58 10.72
N ILE A 357 -15.71 -4.36 10.20
CA ILE A 357 -15.75 -4.04 8.78
C ILE A 357 -14.51 -3.23 8.46
N ASP A 358 -13.68 -3.73 7.57
CA ASP A 358 -12.54 -3.01 7.01
C ASP A 358 -12.85 -2.61 5.57
N ILE A 359 -12.93 -1.29 5.33
CA ILE A 359 -13.23 -0.73 4.01
C ILE A 359 -11.91 -0.20 3.45
N GLY A 360 -11.21 -1.06 2.69
CA GLY A 360 -9.96 -0.70 2.05
C GLY A 360 -10.13 0.09 0.75
N GLY A 361 -9.05 0.21 -0.05
CA GLY A 361 -9.12 0.80 -1.38
C GLY A 361 -9.84 -0.10 -2.39
N GLY A 362 -9.53 -1.39 -2.42
CA GLY A 362 -10.06 -2.34 -3.41
C GLY A 362 -10.94 -3.46 -2.86
N THR A 363 -11.00 -3.66 -1.55
CA THR A 363 -11.83 -4.68 -0.88
C THR A 363 -12.52 -4.10 0.34
N THR A 364 -13.71 -4.61 0.63
CA THR A 364 -14.42 -4.44 1.89
C THR A 364 -14.49 -5.80 2.56
N ASP A 365 -13.82 -5.93 3.69
CA ASP A 365 -13.68 -7.17 4.42
C ASP A 365 -14.46 -7.14 5.74
N MET A 366 -15.04 -8.27 6.12
CA MET A 366 -15.78 -8.42 7.37
C MET A 366 -15.33 -9.68 8.11
N ALA A 367 -15.21 -9.57 9.43
CA ALA A 367 -15.04 -10.70 10.33
C ALA A 367 -15.98 -10.58 11.54
N ILE A 368 -16.55 -11.70 11.94
CA ILE A 368 -17.32 -11.81 13.20
C ILE A 368 -16.63 -12.86 14.05
N THR A 369 -16.14 -12.44 15.22
CA THR A 369 -15.40 -13.28 16.15
C THR A 369 -16.14 -13.34 17.49
N HIS A 370 -16.27 -14.54 18.00
CA HIS A 370 -16.73 -14.81 19.36
C HIS A 370 -15.52 -14.91 20.28
N TYR A 371 -15.44 -14.01 21.23
CA TYR A 371 -14.42 -14.00 22.27
C TYR A 371 -15.02 -14.54 23.56
N GLN A 372 -14.42 -15.56 24.12
CA GLN A 372 -14.85 -16.19 25.38
C GLN A 372 -13.75 -16.07 26.42
N LEU A 373 -14.14 -15.73 27.65
CA LEU A 373 -13.26 -15.79 28.81
C LEU A 373 -13.20 -17.22 29.33
N ASP A 374 -12.01 -17.79 29.36
CA ASP A 374 -11.77 -19.08 29.99
C ASP A 374 -11.83 -18.96 31.53
N ASP A 375 -12.24 -20.03 32.21
CA ASP A 375 -12.20 -20.13 33.68
C ASP A 375 -10.74 -20.30 34.12
N GLY A 376 -9.96 -19.22 34.04
CA GLY A 376 -8.56 -19.21 34.47
C GLY A 376 -8.42 -19.41 35.98
N SER A 377 -7.47 -20.24 36.39
CA SER A 377 -7.04 -20.32 37.78
C SER A 377 -6.03 -19.19 38.05
N GLY A 378 -6.41 -18.21 38.85
CA GLY A 378 -5.54 -17.11 39.27
C GLY A 378 -5.75 -15.80 38.54
N ASN A 379 -4.76 -14.90 38.58
CA ASN A 379 -4.85 -13.56 38.01
C ASN A 379 -4.76 -13.49 36.46
N ASN A 380 -4.58 -14.61 35.77
CA ASN A 380 -4.45 -14.67 34.32
C ASN A 380 -5.74 -15.16 33.68
N VAL A 381 -6.56 -14.25 33.23
CA VAL A 381 -7.75 -14.57 32.41
C VAL A 381 -7.31 -14.69 30.95
N LYS A 382 -7.59 -15.83 30.33
CA LYS A 382 -7.34 -16.07 28.91
C LYS A 382 -8.60 -15.74 28.12
N ILE A 383 -8.42 -15.01 27.04
CA ILE A 383 -9.47 -14.73 26.05
C ILE A 383 -9.25 -15.69 24.86
N THR A 384 -10.25 -16.52 24.59
CA THR A 384 -10.20 -17.48 23.47
C THR A 384 -11.06 -16.96 22.32
N PRO A 385 -10.47 -16.64 21.15
CA PRO A 385 -11.21 -16.25 19.97
C PRO A 385 -11.74 -17.46 19.21
N GLN A 386 -12.96 -17.35 18.69
CA GLN A 386 -13.55 -18.27 17.73
C GLN A 386 -14.13 -17.48 16.56
N LEU A 387 -13.57 -17.62 15.37
CA LEU A 387 -14.12 -17.01 14.17
C LEU A 387 -15.47 -17.66 13.84
N LEU A 388 -16.53 -16.88 13.81
CA LEU A 388 -17.88 -17.31 13.48
C LEU A 388 -18.20 -17.16 12.00
N PHE A 389 -17.78 -16.02 11.43
CA PHE A 389 -18.08 -15.68 10.04
C PHE A 389 -17.01 -14.72 9.49
N ARG A 390 -16.70 -14.84 8.23
CA ARG A 390 -15.91 -13.88 7.47
C ARG A 390 -16.34 -13.84 6.03
N GLU A 391 -16.32 -12.67 5.44
CA GLU A 391 -16.66 -12.44 4.04
C GLU A 391 -15.95 -11.20 3.54
N GLY A 392 -15.84 -11.03 2.21
CA GLY A 392 -15.26 -9.86 1.59
C GLY A 392 -15.80 -9.62 0.19
N PHE A 393 -15.78 -8.36 -0.20
CA PHE A 393 -16.30 -7.87 -1.47
C PHE A 393 -15.20 -7.10 -2.20
N LYS A 394 -15.11 -7.28 -3.52
CA LYS A 394 -14.20 -6.51 -4.40
C LYS A 394 -14.84 -5.16 -4.78
N VAL A 395 -15.44 -4.48 -3.83
CA VAL A 395 -16.04 -3.15 -3.94
C VAL A 395 -15.63 -2.35 -2.72
N ALA A 396 -15.01 -1.19 -2.91
CA ALA A 396 -14.45 -0.42 -1.80
C ALA A 396 -14.21 1.07 -2.17
N GLY A 397 -13.12 1.67 -1.67
CA GLY A 397 -12.79 3.08 -1.87
C GLY A 397 -12.58 3.47 -3.32
N ASP A 398 -11.95 2.62 -4.14
CA ASP A 398 -11.72 2.89 -5.57
C ASP A 398 -13.04 3.00 -6.35
N ASP A 399 -14.04 2.19 -5.98
CA ASP A 399 -15.39 2.27 -6.57
C ASP A 399 -16.10 3.54 -6.13
N THR A 400 -15.90 3.97 -4.87
CA THR A 400 -16.42 5.25 -4.39
C THR A 400 -15.79 6.43 -5.12
N LEU A 401 -14.48 6.38 -5.39
CA LEU A 401 -13.77 7.38 -6.20
C LEU A 401 -14.33 7.42 -7.63
N LEU A 402 -14.54 6.25 -8.24
CA LEU A 402 -15.15 6.15 -9.57
C LEU A 402 -16.56 6.74 -9.60
N ASP A 403 -17.40 6.42 -8.61
CA ASP A 403 -18.73 7.00 -8.47
C ASP A 403 -18.69 8.53 -8.39
N VAL A 404 -17.75 9.09 -7.62
CA VAL A 404 -17.56 10.54 -7.50
C VAL A 404 -17.16 11.16 -8.84
N ILE A 405 -16.21 10.56 -9.55
CA ILE A 405 -15.78 11.05 -10.87
C ILE A 405 -16.94 11.02 -11.85
N GLN A 406 -17.67 9.92 -11.93
CA GLN A 406 -18.78 9.75 -12.87
C GLN A 406 -19.98 10.65 -12.57
N ARG A 407 -20.28 10.92 -11.29
CA ARG A 407 -21.46 11.69 -10.88
C ARG A 407 -21.23 13.19 -10.83
N TYR A 408 -20.01 13.64 -10.55
CA TYR A 408 -19.75 15.05 -10.29
C TYR A 408 -18.70 15.64 -11.25
N VAL A 409 -17.59 14.96 -11.50
CA VAL A 409 -16.49 15.51 -12.30
C VAL A 409 -16.82 15.49 -13.78
N LEU A 410 -17.19 14.33 -14.33
CA LEU A 410 -17.52 14.21 -15.75
C LEU A 410 -18.75 15.05 -16.17
N PRO A 411 -19.86 15.12 -15.41
CA PRO A 411 -20.97 15.98 -15.73
C PRO A 411 -20.65 17.48 -15.67
N ALA A 412 -19.77 17.91 -14.75
CA ALA A 412 -19.32 19.30 -14.70
C ALA A 412 -18.56 19.68 -15.98
N LEU A 413 -17.63 18.82 -16.41
CA LEU A 413 -16.89 19.00 -17.67
C LEU A 413 -17.85 19.03 -18.87
N GLN A 414 -18.77 18.06 -18.96
CA GLN A 414 -19.76 17.99 -20.05
C GLN A 414 -20.61 19.25 -20.11
N THR A 415 -21.10 19.72 -18.97
CA THR A 415 -21.91 20.95 -18.89
C THR A 415 -21.14 22.17 -19.38
N GLN A 416 -19.86 22.28 -19.04
CA GLN A 416 -19.04 23.41 -19.46
C GLN A 416 -18.70 23.35 -20.95
N LEU A 417 -18.45 22.16 -21.51
CA LEU A 417 -18.28 21.95 -22.95
C LEU A 417 -19.53 22.37 -23.73
N GLN A 418 -20.74 22.02 -23.24
CA GLN A 418 -21.99 22.45 -23.82
C GLN A 418 -22.15 23.99 -23.79
N LYS A 419 -21.81 24.62 -22.65
CA LYS A 419 -21.84 26.09 -22.51
C LYS A 419 -20.87 26.80 -23.47
N SER A 420 -19.75 26.16 -23.81
CA SER A 420 -18.78 26.67 -24.78
C SER A 420 -19.21 26.49 -26.23
N GLY A 421 -20.40 25.94 -26.48
CA GLY A 421 -20.99 25.80 -27.82
C GLY A 421 -20.74 24.47 -28.51
N ILE A 422 -20.19 23.46 -27.81
CA ILE A 422 -20.04 22.11 -28.36
C ILE A 422 -21.40 21.39 -28.32
N ALA A 423 -22.02 21.27 -29.50
CA ALA A 423 -23.39 20.74 -29.61
C ALA A 423 -23.51 19.28 -29.13
N ASP A 424 -22.52 18.46 -29.41
CA ASP A 424 -22.51 17.04 -29.04
C ASP A 424 -21.39 16.69 -28.02
N ALA A 425 -21.42 17.39 -26.89
CA ALA A 425 -20.47 17.18 -25.80
C ALA A 425 -20.50 15.73 -25.28
N SER A 426 -21.66 15.05 -25.31
CA SER A 426 -21.76 13.65 -24.88
C SER A 426 -20.97 12.71 -25.77
N GLN A 427 -21.04 12.87 -27.08
CA GLN A 427 -20.27 12.08 -28.04
C GLN A 427 -18.79 12.37 -27.94
N LEU A 428 -18.41 13.64 -27.76
CA LEU A 428 -17.02 14.02 -27.51
C LEU A 428 -16.47 13.35 -26.25
N MET A 429 -17.19 13.41 -25.15
CA MET A 429 -16.82 12.75 -23.89
C MET A 429 -16.68 11.22 -24.07
N ALA A 430 -17.62 10.58 -24.77
CA ALA A 430 -17.57 9.16 -25.04
C ALA A 430 -16.36 8.79 -25.91
N SER A 431 -16.00 9.62 -26.89
CA SER A 431 -14.82 9.38 -27.73
C SER A 431 -13.50 9.57 -26.98
N LEU A 432 -13.45 10.55 -26.05
CA LEU A 432 -12.25 10.87 -25.27
C LEU A 432 -12.02 9.91 -24.10
N PHE A 433 -13.09 9.47 -23.44
CA PHE A 433 -13.00 8.76 -22.15
C PHE A 433 -13.71 7.40 -22.13
N GLY A 434 -14.46 7.08 -23.19
CA GLY A 434 -15.12 5.78 -23.33
C GLY A 434 -14.12 4.64 -23.64
N ASP A 435 -14.47 3.44 -23.20
CA ASP A 435 -13.68 2.24 -23.49
C ASP A 435 -13.96 1.79 -24.93
N SER A 436 -12.93 1.86 -25.78
CA SER A 436 -13.02 1.38 -27.17
C SER A 436 -12.60 -0.08 -27.34
N GLY A 437 -12.13 -0.74 -26.25
CA GLY A 437 -11.64 -2.11 -26.28
C GLY A 437 -10.37 -2.30 -27.14
N ARG A 438 -9.77 -1.20 -27.66
CA ARG A 438 -8.55 -1.25 -28.48
C ARG A 438 -7.37 -0.71 -27.67
N ILE A 439 -6.27 -1.43 -27.68
CA ILE A 439 -4.98 -0.97 -27.14
C ILE A 439 -4.31 -0.16 -28.25
N ASP A 440 -4.50 1.14 -28.20
CA ASP A 440 -3.88 2.09 -29.11
C ASP A 440 -3.26 3.26 -28.34
N THR A 441 -2.59 4.18 -29.04
CA THR A 441 -1.99 5.37 -28.43
C THR A 441 -3.02 6.25 -27.69
N GLN A 442 -4.27 6.24 -28.14
CA GLN A 442 -5.36 6.99 -27.51
C GLN A 442 -5.81 6.31 -26.21
N ALA A 443 -5.77 4.97 -26.11
CA ALA A 443 -6.06 4.27 -24.88
C ALA A 443 -5.08 4.67 -23.77
N VAL A 444 -3.80 4.78 -24.11
CA VAL A 444 -2.76 5.25 -23.21
C VAL A 444 -3.03 6.69 -22.74
N LEU A 445 -3.40 7.59 -23.65
CA LEU A 445 -3.71 8.98 -23.31
C LEU A 445 -4.98 9.10 -22.46
N ARG A 446 -5.99 8.27 -22.70
CA ARG A 446 -7.19 8.17 -21.83
C ARG A 446 -6.82 7.76 -20.42
N GLN A 447 -5.99 6.73 -20.27
CA GLN A 447 -5.53 6.26 -18.97
C GLN A 447 -4.71 7.34 -18.23
N GLN A 448 -3.81 8.01 -18.93
CA GLN A 448 -3.03 9.12 -18.37
C GLN A 448 -3.92 10.31 -17.99
N THR A 449 -4.98 10.57 -18.74
CA THR A 449 -5.98 11.60 -18.38
C THR A 449 -6.69 11.22 -17.09
N ALA A 450 -7.10 9.97 -16.93
CA ALA A 450 -7.69 9.51 -15.68
C ALA A 450 -6.75 9.70 -14.49
N LEU A 451 -5.49 9.27 -14.63
CA LEU A 451 -4.47 9.34 -13.56
C LEU A 451 -4.05 10.78 -13.21
N GLN A 452 -3.97 11.67 -14.20
CA GLN A 452 -3.40 13.01 -14.00
C GLN A 452 -4.45 14.10 -13.80
N LEU A 453 -5.70 13.85 -14.18
CA LEU A 453 -6.78 14.83 -14.10
C LEU A 453 -7.92 14.34 -13.21
N PHE A 454 -8.60 13.26 -13.58
CA PHE A 454 -9.86 12.88 -12.91
C PHE A 454 -9.65 12.29 -11.52
N MET A 455 -8.67 11.41 -11.34
CA MET A 455 -8.40 10.82 -10.02
C MET A 455 -7.94 11.87 -9.00
N PRO A 456 -7.02 12.80 -9.30
CA PRO A 456 -6.65 13.86 -8.36
C PRO A 456 -7.84 14.75 -7.96
N ILE A 457 -8.69 15.12 -8.92
CA ILE A 457 -9.92 15.90 -8.64
C ILE A 457 -10.88 15.09 -7.75
N GLY A 458 -11.11 13.82 -8.09
CA GLY A 458 -11.96 12.93 -7.29
C GLY A 458 -11.45 12.76 -5.86
N HIS A 459 -10.15 12.57 -5.68
CA HIS A 459 -9.53 12.51 -4.35
C HIS A 459 -9.67 13.81 -3.58
N ALA A 460 -9.54 14.97 -4.24
CA ALA A 460 -9.75 16.26 -3.61
C ALA A 460 -11.20 16.43 -3.11
N ILE A 461 -12.19 15.96 -3.89
CA ILE A 461 -13.61 15.94 -3.47
C ILE A 461 -13.80 15.03 -2.25
N LEU A 462 -13.27 13.82 -2.27
CA LEU A 462 -13.37 12.88 -1.16
C LEU A 462 -12.71 13.41 0.12
N ALA A 463 -11.53 14.03 0.00
CA ALA A 463 -10.83 14.63 1.13
C ALA A 463 -11.61 15.82 1.72
N ALA A 464 -12.21 16.65 0.87
CA ALA A 464 -13.07 17.74 1.31
C ALA A 464 -14.34 17.21 1.99
N TRP A 465 -14.95 16.14 1.46
CA TRP A 465 -16.10 15.50 2.07
C TRP A 465 -15.78 14.88 3.43
N GLU A 466 -14.65 14.17 3.54
CA GLU A 466 -14.16 13.57 4.79
C GLU A 466 -13.98 14.62 5.90
N SER A 467 -13.45 15.80 5.54
CA SER A 467 -13.18 16.88 6.49
C SER A 467 -14.39 17.80 6.76
N SER A 468 -15.52 17.58 6.06
CA SER A 468 -16.69 18.44 6.18
C SER A 468 -17.45 18.24 7.49
N ASP A 469 -18.09 19.31 7.97
CA ASP A 469 -19.04 19.21 9.06
C ASP A 469 -20.33 18.53 8.55
N VAL A 470 -20.66 17.38 9.14
CA VAL A 470 -21.85 16.58 8.78
C VAL A 470 -23.16 17.32 9.07
N ASP A 471 -23.15 18.22 10.05
CA ASP A 471 -24.32 18.93 10.53
C ASP A 471 -24.55 20.27 9.77
N ASP A 472 -23.56 20.71 8.98
CA ASP A 472 -23.72 21.89 8.13
C ASP A 472 -24.49 21.55 6.84
N PRO A 473 -25.76 22.03 6.68
CA PRO A 473 -26.54 21.77 5.49
C PRO A 473 -25.99 22.45 4.22
N LEU A 474 -25.11 23.42 4.37
CA LEU A 474 -24.49 24.17 3.28
C LEU A 474 -23.08 23.66 2.95
N ALA A 475 -22.59 22.65 3.68
CA ALA A 475 -21.29 22.08 3.42
C ALA A 475 -21.18 21.55 1.98
N GLY A 476 -20.17 21.99 1.27
CA GLY A 476 -19.93 21.62 -0.13
C GLY A 476 -18.58 22.11 -0.62
N LEU A 477 -18.24 21.68 -1.82
CA LEU A 477 -17.03 22.09 -2.51
C LEU A 477 -17.41 23.03 -3.68
N HIS A 478 -16.84 24.23 -3.65
CA HIS A 478 -16.97 25.20 -4.74
C HIS A 478 -15.56 25.58 -5.21
N ALA A 479 -15.13 25.04 -6.34
CA ALA A 479 -13.79 25.20 -6.86
C ALA A 479 -13.78 25.08 -8.38
N THR A 480 -12.67 25.39 -9.01
CA THR A 480 -12.41 25.02 -10.42
C THR A 480 -11.53 23.76 -10.47
N PHE A 481 -11.48 23.12 -11.63
CA PHE A 481 -10.56 21.99 -11.82
C PHE A 481 -9.10 22.38 -11.53
N GLY A 482 -8.72 23.62 -11.90
CA GLY A 482 -7.39 24.15 -11.63
C GLY A 482 -7.06 24.29 -10.15
N ASP A 483 -8.04 24.63 -9.31
CA ASP A 483 -7.86 24.79 -7.87
C ASP A 483 -7.63 23.46 -7.16
N LEU A 484 -8.14 22.35 -7.73
CA LEU A 484 -8.09 21.02 -7.13
C LEU A 484 -6.87 20.21 -7.54
N LEU A 485 -6.11 20.68 -8.53
CA LEU A 485 -4.94 20.00 -9.05
C LEU A 485 -3.66 20.52 -8.40
N ALA A 486 -3.01 19.70 -7.58
CA ALA A 486 -1.70 20.02 -7.03
C ALA A 486 -0.60 20.18 -8.12
N GLN A 487 -0.76 19.45 -9.23
CA GLN A 487 0.13 19.50 -10.38
C GLN A 487 -0.68 19.48 -11.68
N LYS A 488 -0.26 20.28 -12.65
CA LYS A 488 -0.90 20.25 -14.00
C LYS A 488 -0.56 18.94 -14.70
N PRO A 489 -1.50 18.38 -15.49
CA PRO A 489 -1.23 17.23 -16.35
C PRO A 489 -0.07 17.49 -17.31
N THR A 490 0.58 16.41 -17.75
CA THR A 490 1.69 16.50 -18.71
C THR A 490 1.25 17.14 -20.02
N ARG A 491 2.21 17.75 -20.74
CA ARG A 491 1.95 18.40 -22.04
C ARG A 491 1.25 17.46 -23.03
N ASN A 492 1.56 16.17 -23.00
CA ASN A 492 0.94 15.19 -23.90
C ASN A 492 -0.55 15.01 -23.62
N VAL A 493 -0.93 14.91 -22.35
CA VAL A 493 -2.33 14.83 -21.92
C VAL A 493 -3.06 16.13 -22.26
N MET A 494 -2.44 17.28 -21.99
CA MET A 494 -3.02 18.59 -22.31
C MET A 494 -3.23 18.77 -23.80
N ASN A 495 -2.24 18.41 -24.63
CA ASN A 495 -2.38 18.51 -26.09
C ASN A 495 -3.48 17.58 -26.62
N TYR A 496 -3.57 16.35 -26.06
CA TYR A 496 -4.62 15.40 -26.45
C TYR A 496 -6.02 15.95 -26.19
N LEU A 497 -6.24 16.51 -25.01
CA LEU A 497 -7.53 17.08 -24.64
C LEU A 497 -7.82 18.37 -25.42
N GLN A 498 -6.84 19.27 -25.48
CA GLN A 498 -7.01 20.58 -26.14
C GLN A 498 -7.31 20.44 -27.63
N GLN A 499 -6.59 19.56 -28.34
CA GLN A 499 -6.85 19.31 -29.77
C GLN A 499 -8.27 18.79 -30.00
N ALA A 500 -8.76 17.91 -29.14
CA ALA A 500 -10.12 17.39 -29.26
C ALA A 500 -11.19 18.45 -28.97
N PHE A 501 -10.96 19.30 -27.97
CA PHE A 501 -11.87 20.40 -27.64
C PHE A 501 -11.89 21.46 -28.73
N ASP A 502 -10.71 21.90 -29.19
CA ASP A 502 -10.59 22.93 -30.24
C ASP A 502 -11.19 22.47 -31.58
N HIS A 503 -11.08 21.16 -31.89
CA HIS A 503 -11.70 20.59 -33.08
C HIS A 503 -13.24 20.55 -33.01
N ALA A 504 -13.77 20.38 -31.79
CA ALA A 504 -15.21 20.29 -31.55
C ALA A 504 -15.89 21.67 -31.36
N LEU A 505 -15.11 22.72 -31.08
CA LEU A 505 -15.61 24.08 -30.91
C LEU A 505 -16.09 24.68 -32.22
N PRO A 506 -17.13 25.53 -32.21
CA PRO A 506 -17.55 26.30 -33.38
C PRO A 506 -16.42 27.20 -33.90
N ALA A 507 -16.37 27.42 -35.22
CA ALA A 507 -15.38 28.29 -35.81
C ALA A 507 -15.45 29.73 -35.25
N GLY A 508 -14.31 30.25 -34.77
CA GLY A 508 -14.22 31.58 -34.15
C GLY A 508 -14.50 31.63 -32.66
N SER A 509 -14.71 30.49 -31.99
CA SER A 509 -14.81 30.42 -30.53
C SER A 509 -13.43 30.58 -29.88
N GLU A 510 -13.43 31.09 -28.66
CA GLU A 510 -12.22 31.07 -27.82
C GLU A 510 -11.82 29.64 -27.44
N HIS A 511 -10.53 29.43 -27.17
CA HIS A 511 -10.03 28.15 -26.68
C HIS A 511 -10.73 27.72 -25.39
N PHE A 512 -11.03 26.43 -25.30
CA PHE A 512 -11.61 25.88 -24.06
C PHE A 512 -10.55 25.79 -22.98
N ASP A 513 -10.75 26.48 -21.86
CA ASP A 513 -9.87 26.37 -20.69
C ASP A 513 -10.38 25.29 -19.74
N LEU A 514 -9.71 24.14 -19.76
CA LEU A 514 -10.01 23.00 -18.90
C LEU A 514 -9.90 23.33 -17.41
N PHE A 515 -8.96 24.21 -17.04
CA PHE A 515 -8.73 24.53 -15.62
C PHE A 515 -9.78 25.48 -15.04
N SER A 516 -10.50 26.20 -15.88
CA SER A 516 -11.60 27.08 -15.48
C SER A 516 -12.95 26.36 -15.30
N VAL A 517 -13.03 25.05 -15.56
CA VAL A 517 -14.27 24.27 -15.40
C VAL A 517 -14.74 24.36 -13.94
N PRO A 518 -15.93 24.94 -13.67
CA PRO A 518 -16.45 25.08 -12.31
C PRO A 518 -17.00 23.76 -11.81
N LEU A 519 -16.68 23.43 -10.57
CA LEU A 519 -17.17 22.26 -9.87
C LEU A 519 -17.92 22.69 -8.62
N HIS A 520 -19.16 22.27 -8.51
CA HIS A 520 -20.03 22.50 -7.37
C HIS A 520 -20.55 21.16 -6.87
N VAL A 521 -20.18 20.78 -5.67
CA VAL A 521 -20.55 19.50 -5.05
C VAL A 521 -21.18 19.76 -3.70
N SER A 522 -22.44 19.38 -3.51
CA SER A 522 -23.11 19.41 -2.22
C SER A 522 -22.82 18.10 -1.46
N PHE A 523 -22.20 18.20 -0.30
CA PHE A 523 -21.90 17.02 0.52
C PHE A 523 -23.14 16.40 1.14
N ARG A 524 -24.19 17.19 1.33
CA ARG A 524 -25.51 16.68 1.70
C ARG A 524 -26.10 15.79 0.62
N GLU A 525 -26.06 16.24 -0.64
CA GLU A 525 -26.54 15.43 -1.77
C GLU A 525 -25.71 14.15 -1.93
N MET A 526 -24.40 14.20 -1.73
CA MET A 526 -23.54 13.01 -1.73
C MET A 526 -23.96 12.01 -0.64
N ARG A 527 -24.20 12.49 0.57
CA ARG A 527 -24.69 11.66 1.69
C ARG A 527 -26.04 11.03 1.37
N ASP A 528 -26.99 11.83 0.88
CA ASP A 528 -28.33 11.37 0.55
C ASP A 528 -28.30 10.36 -0.62
N ALA A 529 -27.42 10.53 -1.59
CA ALA A 529 -27.17 9.57 -2.66
C ALA A 529 -26.59 8.23 -2.13
N MET A 530 -25.69 8.28 -1.13
CA MET A 530 -25.18 7.07 -0.46
C MET A 530 -26.32 6.33 0.27
N LEU A 531 -27.14 7.04 1.03
CA LEU A 531 -28.31 6.48 1.73
C LEU A 531 -29.34 5.89 0.76
N ALA A 532 -29.51 6.50 -0.41
CA ALA A 532 -30.40 6.01 -1.47
C ALA A 532 -29.82 4.83 -2.26
N GLY A 533 -28.65 4.29 -1.88
CA GLY A 533 -28.04 3.16 -2.56
C GLY A 533 -27.46 3.47 -3.95
N GLN A 534 -27.20 4.75 -4.23
CA GLN A 534 -26.70 5.16 -5.54
C GLN A 534 -25.18 5.06 -5.69
N PHE A 535 -24.45 4.87 -4.61
CA PHE A 535 -23.01 4.54 -4.63
C PHE A 535 -22.83 3.03 -4.69
N THR A 536 -21.86 2.58 -5.44
CA THR A 536 -21.55 1.16 -5.63
C THR A 536 -21.26 0.45 -4.30
N LEU A 537 -20.62 1.15 -3.36
CA LEU A 537 -20.30 0.63 -2.03
C LEU A 537 -21.54 0.37 -1.14
N ALA A 538 -22.68 0.99 -1.42
CA ALA A 538 -23.85 0.87 -0.55
C ALA A 538 -24.40 -0.56 -0.48
N ALA A 539 -24.47 -1.28 -1.60
CA ALA A 539 -25.04 -2.63 -1.65
C ALA A 539 -24.23 -3.66 -0.82
N PRO A 540 -22.89 -3.74 -0.92
CA PRO A 540 -22.09 -4.57 -0.02
C PRO A 540 -22.29 -4.22 1.46
N LEU A 541 -22.34 -2.92 1.81
CA LEU A 541 -22.54 -2.49 3.19
C LEU A 541 -23.89 -2.93 3.74
N HIS A 542 -24.96 -2.90 2.93
CA HIS A 542 -26.26 -3.47 3.32
C HIS A 542 -26.14 -4.95 3.68
N ALA A 543 -25.53 -5.77 2.81
CA ALA A 543 -25.39 -7.20 3.03
C ALA A 543 -24.54 -7.52 4.28
N VAL A 544 -23.45 -6.78 4.49
CA VAL A 544 -22.58 -6.92 5.66
C VAL A 544 -23.33 -6.56 6.94
N CYS A 545 -24.05 -5.44 6.95
CA CYS A 545 -24.85 -5.00 8.12
C CYS A 545 -25.96 -5.99 8.47
N GLU A 546 -26.62 -6.58 7.46
CA GLU A 546 -27.62 -7.62 7.65
C GLU A 546 -27.02 -8.86 8.31
N ALA A 547 -25.86 -9.34 7.83
CA ALA A 547 -25.15 -10.46 8.44
C ALA A 547 -24.79 -10.17 9.91
N ILE A 548 -24.24 -9.00 10.22
CA ILE A 548 -23.88 -8.59 11.59
C ILE A 548 -25.11 -8.59 12.50
N SER A 549 -26.25 -8.10 12.01
CA SER A 549 -27.52 -8.12 12.75
C SER A 549 -27.98 -9.54 13.05
N HIS A 550 -27.92 -10.46 12.08
CA HIS A 550 -28.29 -11.86 12.26
C HIS A 550 -27.42 -12.58 13.31
N TYR A 551 -26.13 -12.26 13.36
CA TYR A 551 -25.22 -12.83 14.38
C TYR A 551 -25.41 -12.19 15.77
N SER A 552 -26.28 -11.19 15.92
CA SER A 552 -26.54 -10.48 17.18
C SER A 552 -25.23 -10.03 17.86
N CYS A 553 -24.39 -9.33 17.10
CA CYS A 553 -23.10 -8.86 17.58
C CYS A 553 -23.25 -7.83 18.71
N ASP A 554 -22.31 -7.85 19.65
CA ASP A 554 -22.28 -6.93 20.78
C ASP A 554 -21.67 -5.58 20.40
N ILE A 555 -20.66 -5.59 19.52
CA ILE A 555 -19.88 -4.43 19.09
C ILE A 555 -19.60 -4.56 17.59
N LEU A 556 -19.58 -3.40 16.92
CA LEU A 556 -19.13 -3.26 15.53
C LEU A 556 -17.96 -2.29 15.49
N LEU A 557 -16.84 -2.74 14.95
CA LEU A 557 -15.65 -1.93 14.67
C LEU A 557 -15.61 -1.56 13.20
N ILE A 558 -15.35 -0.30 12.88
CA ILE A 558 -15.18 0.17 11.50
C ILE A 558 -13.75 0.66 11.32
N THR A 559 -13.08 0.14 10.32
CA THR A 559 -11.72 0.53 9.92
C THR A 559 -11.65 0.78 8.41
N GLY A 560 -10.52 1.27 7.95
CA GLY A 560 -10.34 1.69 6.57
C GLY A 560 -10.84 3.12 6.31
N ARG A 561 -10.10 3.87 5.45
CA ARG A 561 -10.39 5.30 5.25
C ARG A 561 -11.75 5.61 4.66
N PRO A 562 -12.32 4.84 3.70
CA PRO A 562 -13.69 5.09 3.26
C PRO A 562 -14.73 5.04 4.40
N GLY A 563 -14.42 4.33 5.50
CA GLY A 563 -15.20 4.37 6.74
C GLY A 563 -15.29 5.76 7.37
N CYS A 564 -14.34 6.67 7.09
CA CYS A 564 -14.37 8.05 7.58
C CYS A 564 -15.36 8.95 6.82
N LEU A 565 -15.80 8.54 5.63
CA LEU A 565 -16.70 9.35 4.80
C LEU A 565 -18.07 9.53 5.45
N PRO A 566 -18.58 10.77 5.52
CA PRO A 566 -19.87 11.07 6.16
C PRO A 566 -21.03 10.24 5.63
N GLY A 567 -21.08 9.95 4.33
CA GLY A 567 -22.11 9.11 3.73
C GLY A 567 -22.06 7.65 4.19
N VAL A 568 -20.87 7.07 4.30
CA VAL A 568 -20.67 5.70 4.81
C VAL A 568 -21.09 5.63 6.28
N GLN A 569 -20.68 6.61 7.09
CA GLN A 569 -21.06 6.68 8.50
C GLN A 569 -22.58 6.81 8.65
N ALA A 570 -23.22 7.65 7.83
CA ALA A 570 -24.66 7.83 7.84
C ALA A 570 -25.40 6.53 7.45
N LEU A 571 -24.90 5.82 6.43
CA LEU A 571 -25.49 4.56 5.98
C LEU A 571 -25.42 3.48 7.07
N ILE A 572 -24.27 3.26 7.68
CA ILE A 572 -24.10 2.25 8.74
C ILE A 572 -24.97 2.60 9.96
N ARG A 573 -25.05 3.88 10.35
CA ARG A 573 -25.95 4.32 11.43
C ARG A 573 -27.42 4.16 11.07
N HIS A 574 -27.79 4.33 9.80
CA HIS A 574 -29.16 4.12 9.32
C HIS A 574 -29.57 2.63 9.35
N LEU A 575 -28.63 1.75 8.96
CA LEU A 575 -28.86 0.29 8.94
C LEU A 575 -28.89 -0.33 10.33
N GLN A 576 -28.24 0.28 11.32
CA GLN A 576 -28.20 -0.15 12.72
C GLN A 576 -27.91 -1.65 12.93
N PRO A 577 -26.81 -2.21 12.38
CA PRO A 577 -26.49 -3.62 12.56
C PRO A 577 -26.24 -3.99 14.05
N VAL A 578 -25.83 -2.99 14.82
CA VAL A 578 -25.79 -2.97 16.29
C VAL A 578 -26.36 -1.64 16.79
N PRO A 579 -26.73 -1.48 18.09
CA PRO A 579 -27.09 -0.17 18.64
C PRO A 579 -26.03 0.89 18.35
N VAL A 580 -26.42 2.12 18.01
CA VAL A 580 -25.51 3.18 17.52
C VAL A 580 -24.34 3.47 18.47
N ASN A 581 -24.58 3.39 19.78
CA ASN A 581 -23.54 3.55 20.82
C ASN A 581 -22.58 2.36 20.93
N ARG A 582 -22.77 1.32 20.12
CA ARG A 582 -21.90 0.13 20.03
C ARG A 582 -21.16 0.02 18.72
N ILE A 583 -21.20 1.09 17.90
CA ILE A 583 -20.39 1.25 16.70
C ILE A 583 -19.15 2.05 17.09
N VAL A 584 -18.00 1.44 16.94
CA VAL A 584 -16.68 2.04 17.23
C VAL A 584 -15.98 2.36 15.92
N TRP A 585 -15.71 3.62 15.71
CA TRP A 585 -14.97 4.12 14.56
C TRP A 585 -13.50 4.18 14.94
N LEU A 586 -12.67 3.31 14.38
CA LEU A 586 -11.26 3.18 14.80
C LEU A 586 -10.42 4.39 14.41
N ASP A 587 -10.79 5.16 13.40
CA ASP A 587 -10.15 6.44 13.04
C ASP A 587 -10.26 7.51 14.14
N LYS A 588 -11.29 7.43 14.97
CA LYS A 588 -11.55 8.35 16.10
C LYS A 588 -11.25 7.72 17.45
N TYR A 589 -10.84 6.45 17.46
CA TYR A 589 -10.61 5.70 18.67
C TYR A 589 -9.29 6.12 19.32
N GLN A 590 -9.33 6.36 20.63
CA GLN A 590 -8.17 6.76 21.39
C GLN A 590 -7.42 5.53 21.90
N VAL A 591 -6.15 5.43 21.55
CA VAL A 591 -5.19 4.47 22.11
C VAL A 591 -4.18 5.23 22.94
N HIS A 592 -3.72 4.63 24.03
CA HIS A 592 -2.67 5.21 24.85
C HIS A 592 -1.29 5.03 24.21
N GLU A 593 -0.24 5.41 24.91
CA GLU A 593 1.17 5.36 24.45
C GLU A 593 1.66 3.94 24.09
N TRP A 594 0.90 2.89 24.41
CA TRP A 594 1.28 1.51 24.08
C TRP A 594 1.25 1.22 22.57
N TYR A 595 0.39 1.94 21.82
CA TYR A 595 0.28 1.76 20.38
C TYR A 595 1.30 2.64 19.66
N PRO A 596 2.29 2.05 18.97
CA PRO A 596 3.46 2.78 18.46
C PRO A 596 3.15 3.78 17.34
N PHE A 597 1.99 3.67 16.69
CA PHE A 597 1.58 4.48 15.56
C PHE A 597 0.38 5.38 15.91
N SER A 598 0.37 5.91 17.11
CA SER A 598 -0.63 6.89 17.51
C SER A 598 -0.13 8.32 17.32
N GLN A 599 -0.87 9.16 16.61
CA GLN A 599 -0.68 10.62 16.68
C GLN A 599 -1.65 11.22 17.68
N GLN A 600 -1.12 11.94 18.66
CA GLN A 600 -1.92 12.57 19.73
C GLN A 600 -2.87 11.57 20.44
N GLY A 601 -2.46 10.30 20.59
CA GLY A 601 -3.26 9.27 21.23
C GLY A 601 -4.37 8.65 20.37
N ARG A 602 -4.47 9.01 19.09
CA ARG A 602 -5.42 8.39 18.14
C ARG A 602 -4.72 7.40 17.24
N ILE A 603 -5.40 6.33 16.89
CA ILE A 603 -4.92 5.37 15.91
C ILE A 603 -4.84 6.04 14.55
N GLU A 604 -3.69 5.99 13.89
CA GLU A 604 -3.57 6.37 12.47
C GLU A 604 -4.06 5.27 11.52
N ILE A 605 -4.90 4.37 12.00
CA ILE A 605 -5.56 3.36 11.15
C ILE A 605 -6.52 4.08 10.21
N GLY A 606 -6.37 3.85 8.93
CA GLY A 606 -7.26 4.40 7.92
C GLY A 606 -6.70 5.52 7.06
N ARG A 607 -5.43 5.87 7.17
CA ARG A 607 -4.74 6.69 6.15
C ARG A 607 -4.22 5.86 4.96
N ALA A 608 -4.60 4.58 4.91
CA ALA A 608 -4.27 3.66 3.82
C ALA A 608 -5.05 4.00 2.54
N HIS A 609 -4.53 4.93 1.75
CA HIS A 609 -5.07 5.21 0.39
C HIS A 609 -3.98 5.67 -0.55
#